data_20c79bc4614668d2522c54e0da901668
#
_entry.id   20c79bc4614668d2522c54e0da901668
#
_cell.length_a   1.000
_cell.length_b   1.000
_cell.length_c   1.000
_cell.angle_alpha   90.00
_cell.angle_beta   90.00
_cell.angle_gamma   90.00
#
_symmetry.space_group_name_H-M   'P 1'
#
loop_
_entity.id
_entity.type
_entity.pdbx_description
1 polymer ?
#
loop_
_entity_poly.entity_id
_entity_poly.type
_entity_poly.pdbx_seq_one_letter_code
_entity_poly.pdbx_strand_id
1 'polypeptide(L)'
;MQKYSIFNLVKNAFSNHQNWDLAWKDPEPKEEYDVVIIGGGGHGLATAYYLAKEHNITKVAIIEKGWIGGGNVGRNTTIIRSNYMHDENGLFSEFGMDLWRKMSQDLNYNVMFSP
;
A
#
# COMPACT_ATOMS: atom_id res chain seq x y z
N MET A 1 9.75 1.24 -9.03
CA MET A 1 9.07 0.02 -8.52
C MET A 1 9.69 -1.18 -9.22
N GLN A 2 10.23 -2.14 -8.49
CA GLN A 2 10.75 -3.36 -9.10
C GLN A 2 9.57 -4.16 -9.66
N LYS A 3 9.58 -4.39 -10.97
CA LYS A 3 8.55 -5.19 -11.62
C LYS A 3 8.67 -6.66 -11.16
N TYR A 4 7.54 -7.27 -10.90
CA TYR A 4 7.45 -8.69 -10.64
C TYR A 4 8.00 -9.45 -11.87
N SER A 5 9.12 -10.13 -11.72
CA SER A 5 9.73 -10.86 -12.82
C SER A 5 10.38 -12.17 -12.36
N ILE A 6 10.36 -13.17 -13.22
CA ILE A 6 10.97 -14.47 -12.93
C ILE A 6 12.49 -14.34 -12.69
N PHE A 7 13.16 -13.39 -13.34
CA PHE A 7 14.58 -13.14 -13.12
C PHE A 7 14.87 -12.60 -11.72
N ASN A 8 13.99 -11.75 -11.17
CA ASN A 8 14.11 -11.28 -9.79
C ASN A 8 13.88 -12.42 -8.79
N LEU A 9 12.95 -13.33 -9.07
CA LEU A 9 12.75 -14.52 -8.22
C LEU A 9 14.01 -15.38 -8.18
N VAL A 10 14.60 -15.68 -9.33
CA VAL A 10 15.84 -16.48 -9.44
C VAL A 10 16.99 -15.78 -8.72
N LYS A 11 17.20 -14.49 -8.98
CA LYS A 11 18.24 -13.69 -8.31
C LYS A 11 18.09 -13.72 -6.78
N ASN A 12 16.87 -13.52 -6.30
CA ASN A 12 16.59 -13.51 -4.87
C ASN A 12 16.72 -14.90 -4.23
N ALA A 13 16.37 -15.97 -4.96
CA ALA A 13 16.59 -17.33 -4.50
C ALA A 13 18.08 -17.63 -4.29
N PHE A 14 18.93 -17.22 -5.23
CA PHE A 14 20.39 -17.40 -5.11
C PHE A 14 21.02 -16.55 -4.00
N SER A 15 20.42 -15.43 -3.62
CA SER A 15 20.87 -14.58 -2.50
C SER A 15 20.22 -14.95 -1.16
N ASN A 16 19.56 -16.10 -1.03
CA ASN A 16 18.77 -16.49 0.15
C ASN A 16 17.76 -15.41 0.58
N HIS A 17 17.20 -14.67 -0.37
CA HIS A 17 16.30 -13.54 -0.12
C HIS A 17 16.90 -12.44 0.76
N GLN A 18 18.22 -12.29 0.75
CA GLN A 18 18.94 -11.22 1.42
C GLN A 18 19.19 -10.06 0.46
N ASN A 19 19.56 -8.90 1.02
CA ASN A 19 19.93 -7.70 0.26
C ASN A 19 18.76 -7.15 -0.60
N TRP A 20 17.56 -7.19 -0.10
CA TRP A 20 16.43 -6.50 -0.70
C TRP A 20 16.55 -5.01 -0.46
N ASP A 21 16.28 -4.23 -1.51
CA ASP A 21 16.13 -2.80 -1.34
C ASP A 21 14.91 -2.51 -0.47
N LEU A 22 15.00 -1.48 0.37
CA LEU A 22 13.83 -1.01 1.11
C LEU A 22 12.73 -0.62 0.12
N ALA A 23 11.48 -1.06 0.40
CA ALA A 23 10.33 -0.75 -0.43
C ALA A 23 9.99 0.76 -0.42
N TRP A 24 10.41 1.47 0.61
CA TRP A 24 10.24 2.91 0.76
C TRP A 24 11.59 3.63 0.82
N LYS A 25 11.57 4.89 0.48
CA LYS A 25 12.72 5.79 0.57
C LYS A 25 12.42 6.88 1.59
N ASP A 26 13.45 7.34 2.25
CA ASP A 26 13.42 8.52 3.13
C ASP A 26 14.23 9.64 2.44
N PRO A 27 13.65 10.31 1.44
CA PRO A 27 14.34 11.32 0.67
C PRO A 27 14.43 12.64 1.45
N GLU A 28 15.41 13.47 1.10
CA GLU A 28 15.44 14.84 1.57
C GLU A 28 14.12 15.57 1.22
N PRO A 29 13.54 16.31 2.17
CA PRO A 29 12.33 17.06 1.93
C PRO A 29 12.51 18.07 0.79
N LYS A 30 11.46 18.23 -0.02
CA LYS A 30 11.38 19.30 -1.02
C LYS A 30 10.98 20.62 -0.36
N GLU A 31 11.21 21.73 -1.04
CA GLU A 31 10.83 23.06 -0.54
C GLU A 31 9.32 23.22 -0.38
N GLU A 32 8.52 22.55 -1.21
CA GLU A 32 7.06 22.65 -1.19
C GLU A 32 6.38 21.32 -1.58
N TYR A 33 5.17 21.15 -1.07
CA TYR A 33 4.26 20.06 -1.42
C TYR A 33 2.84 20.56 -1.58
N ASP A 34 2.08 19.97 -2.51
CA ASP A 34 0.66 20.27 -2.67
C ASP A 34 -0.16 19.71 -1.50
N VAL A 35 0.22 18.54 -1.00
CA VAL A 35 -0.44 17.86 0.11
C VAL A 35 0.58 17.25 1.06
N VAL A 36 0.35 17.44 2.35
CA VAL A 36 1.11 16.76 3.42
C VAL A 36 0.15 15.86 4.20
N ILE A 37 0.48 14.57 4.28
CA ILE A 37 -0.30 13.55 4.99
C ILE A 37 0.46 13.17 6.25
N ILE A 38 -0.20 13.25 7.39
CA ILE A 38 0.38 12.84 8.67
C ILE A 38 -0.05 11.41 8.97
N GLY A 39 0.92 10.51 8.99
CA GLY A 39 0.75 9.09 9.25
C GLY A 39 0.90 8.21 8.00
N GLY A 40 1.87 7.30 8.04
CA GLY A 40 2.17 6.30 7.00
C GLY A 40 1.43 4.97 7.19
N GLY A 41 0.22 4.99 7.74
CA GLY A 41 -0.66 3.84 7.84
C GLY A 41 -1.45 3.59 6.56
N GLY A 42 -2.36 2.60 6.58
CA GLY A 42 -3.16 2.22 5.41
C GLY A 42 -3.96 3.38 4.80
N HIS A 43 -4.59 4.20 5.63
CA HIS A 43 -5.34 5.35 5.15
C HIS A 43 -4.44 6.41 4.51
N GLY A 44 -3.33 6.75 5.15
CA GLY A 44 -2.40 7.76 4.60
C GLY A 44 -1.78 7.33 3.28
N LEU A 45 -1.34 6.08 3.19
CA LEU A 45 -0.77 5.52 1.96
C LEU A 45 -1.82 5.42 0.84
N ALA A 46 -3.05 4.96 1.16
CA ALA A 46 -4.14 4.90 0.20
C ALA A 46 -4.54 6.31 -0.28
N THR A 47 -4.60 7.29 0.63
CA THR A 47 -4.88 8.68 0.26
C THR A 47 -3.86 9.20 -0.75
N ALA A 48 -2.56 9.04 -0.47
CA ALA A 48 -1.52 9.46 -1.40
C ALA A 48 -1.62 8.75 -2.76
N TYR A 49 -1.88 7.45 -2.74
CA TYR A 49 -2.05 6.66 -3.96
C TYR A 49 -3.21 7.16 -4.82
N TYR A 50 -4.39 7.36 -4.22
CA TYR A 50 -5.57 7.81 -4.96
C TYR A 50 -5.49 9.28 -5.37
N LEU A 51 -4.85 10.16 -4.60
CA LEU A 51 -4.55 11.53 -5.02
C LEU A 51 -3.73 11.53 -6.33
N ALA A 52 -2.73 10.68 -6.41
CA ALA A 52 -1.94 10.56 -7.63
C ALA A 52 -2.70 9.89 -8.77
N LYS A 53 -3.43 8.80 -8.49
CA LYS A 53 -4.10 7.99 -9.51
C LYS A 53 -5.31 8.70 -10.12
N GLU A 54 -6.17 9.26 -9.29
CA GLU A 54 -7.47 9.80 -9.71
C GLU A 54 -7.45 11.31 -9.94
N HIS A 55 -6.53 12.03 -9.30
CA HIS A 55 -6.49 13.50 -9.32
C HIS A 55 -5.19 14.07 -9.89
N ASN A 56 -4.23 13.22 -10.27
CA ASN A 56 -2.92 13.63 -10.77
C ASN A 56 -2.14 14.55 -9.80
N ILE A 57 -2.44 14.48 -8.50
CA ILE A 57 -1.72 15.19 -7.44
C ILE A 57 -0.54 14.33 -6.99
N THR A 58 0.66 14.66 -7.45
CA THR A 58 1.87 13.86 -7.23
C THR A 58 2.89 14.49 -6.30
N LYS A 59 2.78 15.80 -6.02
CA LYS A 59 3.61 16.49 -5.04
C LYS A 59 3.09 16.25 -3.62
N VAL A 60 3.13 15.02 -3.16
CA VAL A 60 2.61 14.60 -1.86
C VAL A 60 3.74 14.17 -0.95
N ALA A 61 3.74 14.65 0.31
CA ALA A 61 4.60 14.14 1.37
C ALA A 61 3.79 13.33 2.38
N ILE A 62 4.36 12.24 2.86
CA ILE A 62 3.83 11.47 3.99
C ILE A 62 4.82 11.59 5.14
N ILE A 63 4.37 12.11 6.28
CA ILE A 63 5.17 12.22 7.49
C ILE A 63 4.76 11.10 8.45
N GLU A 64 5.70 10.20 8.74
CA GLU A 64 5.48 9.07 9.66
C GLU A 64 6.51 9.14 10.80
N LYS A 65 6.04 9.04 12.04
CA LYS A 65 6.91 9.12 13.22
C LYS A 65 7.74 7.87 13.50
N GLY A 66 7.34 6.74 12.96
CA GLY A 66 7.98 5.44 13.18
C GLY A 66 8.43 4.82 11.87
N TRP A 67 7.69 3.82 11.41
CA TRP A 67 7.91 3.18 10.11
C TRP A 67 6.58 2.98 9.37
N ILE A 68 6.64 2.91 8.06
CA ILE A 68 5.48 2.72 7.20
C ILE A 68 4.72 1.46 7.62
N GLY A 69 3.42 1.62 7.89
CA GLY A 69 2.57 0.50 8.32
C GLY A 69 2.76 0.08 9.77
N GLY A 70 3.62 0.71 10.56
CA GLY A 70 3.96 0.33 11.93
C GLY A 70 2.83 0.42 12.96
N GLY A 71 1.70 1.05 12.59
CA GLY A 71 0.48 1.12 13.41
C GLY A 71 -0.41 -0.12 13.25
N ASN A 72 -1.73 0.11 13.20
CA ASN A 72 -2.73 -0.96 13.11
C ASN A 72 -2.59 -1.82 11.84
N VAL A 73 -2.13 -1.26 10.73
CA VAL A 73 -1.99 -1.99 9.46
C VAL A 73 -1.01 -3.15 9.59
N GLY A 74 0.14 -2.94 10.21
CA GLY A 74 1.12 -4.00 10.42
C GLY A 74 0.81 -4.97 11.57
N ARG A 75 -0.30 -4.76 12.28
CA ARG A 75 -0.69 -5.54 13.46
C ARG A 75 -2.06 -6.19 13.34
N ASN A 76 -2.70 -6.09 12.18
CA ASN A 76 -4.01 -6.68 11.95
C ASN A 76 -3.92 -8.17 11.59
N THR A 77 -5.06 -8.84 11.59
CA THR A 77 -5.17 -10.26 11.28
C THR A 77 -5.18 -10.55 9.78
N THR A 78 -5.12 -9.53 8.93
CA THR A 78 -5.17 -9.63 7.46
C THR A 78 -6.42 -10.32 6.90
N ILE A 79 -7.50 -10.37 7.70
CA ILE A 79 -8.79 -10.92 7.27
C ILE A 79 -9.64 -9.77 6.72
N ILE A 80 -10.03 -9.89 5.45
CA ILE A 80 -10.91 -8.94 4.76
C ILE A 80 -12.25 -9.65 4.56
N ARG A 81 -13.34 -8.99 4.99
CA ARG A 81 -14.68 -9.56 4.93
C ARG A 81 -15.73 -8.49 4.69
N SER A 82 -16.90 -8.88 4.16
CA SER A 82 -18.06 -8.00 3.93
C SER A 82 -19.23 -8.28 4.86
N ASN A 83 -19.21 -9.37 5.62
CA ASN A 83 -20.32 -9.79 6.49
C ASN A 83 -20.31 -9.05 7.84
N TYR A 84 -20.63 -7.77 7.81
CA TYR A 84 -20.79 -6.95 9.01
C TYR A 84 -22.25 -6.88 9.44
N MET A 85 -22.49 -6.59 10.74
CA MET A 85 -23.83 -6.59 11.33
C MET A 85 -24.75 -5.44 10.85
N HIS A 86 -24.19 -4.40 10.28
CA HIS A 86 -24.92 -3.24 9.77
C HIS A 86 -24.84 -3.20 8.25
N ASP A 87 -25.97 -2.99 7.58
CA ASP A 87 -26.08 -3.03 6.12
C ASP A 87 -25.17 -1.99 5.44
N GLU A 88 -25.02 -0.80 6.03
CA GLU A 88 -24.15 0.24 5.52
C GLU A 88 -22.68 -0.20 5.50
N ASN A 89 -22.26 -0.93 6.53
CA ASN A 89 -20.92 -1.51 6.60
C ASN A 89 -20.72 -2.64 5.58
N GLY A 90 -21.78 -3.37 5.27
CA GLY A 90 -21.77 -4.41 4.23
C GLY A 90 -21.40 -3.83 2.87
N LEU A 91 -22.14 -2.84 2.40
CA LEU A 91 -21.90 -2.18 1.12
C LEU A 91 -20.49 -1.56 1.02
N PHE A 92 -20.05 -0.86 2.08
CA PHE A 92 -18.71 -0.30 2.13
C PHE A 92 -17.62 -1.37 2.04
N SER A 93 -17.83 -2.49 2.73
CA SER A 93 -16.86 -3.57 2.77
C SER A 93 -16.82 -4.38 1.47
N GLU A 94 -17.96 -4.57 0.79
CA GLU A 94 -18.01 -5.15 -0.55
C GLU A 94 -17.23 -4.31 -1.56
N PHE A 95 -17.40 -3.01 -1.56
CA PHE A 95 -16.60 -2.10 -2.38
C PHE A 95 -15.09 -2.26 -2.07
N GLY A 96 -14.75 -2.36 -0.79
CA GLY A 96 -13.37 -2.62 -0.37
C GLY A 96 -12.83 -3.94 -0.90
N MET A 97 -13.63 -5.02 -0.89
CA MET A 97 -13.23 -6.32 -1.45
C MET A 97 -13.01 -6.25 -2.95
N ASP A 98 -13.81 -5.49 -3.69
CA ASP A 98 -13.63 -5.30 -5.14
C ASP A 98 -12.33 -4.54 -5.45
N LEU A 99 -11.96 -3.57 -4.63
CA LEU A 99 -10.66 -2.91 -4.74
C LEU A 99 -9.51 -3.91 -4.50
N TRP A 100 -9.62 -4.77 -3.49
CA TRP A 100 -8.61 -5.79 -3.20
C TRP A 100 -8.43 -6.79 -4.34
N ARG A 101 -9.51 -7.24 -5.00
CA ARG A 101 -9.44 -8.15 -6.15
C ARG A 101 -8.61 -7.60 -7.31
N LYS A 102 -8.63 -6.28 -7.50
CA LYS A 102 -7.91 -5.58 -8.58
C LYS A 102 -6.52 -5.10 -8.17
N MET A 103 -6.24 -5.01 -6.88
CA MET A 103 -5.06 -4.34 -6.35
C MET A 103 -3.74 -4.93 -6.84
N SER A 104 -3.65 -6.25 -6.99
CA SER A 104 -2.44 -6.89 -7.53
C SER A 104 -2.14 -6.45 -8.96
N GLN A 105 -3.16 -6.25 -9.78
CA GLN A 105 -3.02 -5.76 -11.15
C GLN A 105 -2.68 -4.27 -11.17
N ASP A 106 -3.40 -3.48 -10.41
CA ASP A 106 -3.22 -2.04 -10.31
C ASP A 106 -1.81 -1.64 -9.85
N LEU A 107 -1.29 -2.37 -8.88
CA LEU A 107 0.04 -2.13 -8.31
C LEU A 107 1.15 -2.89 -9.04
N ASN A 108 0.81 -3.81 -9.95
CA ASN A 108 1.75 -4.77 -10.54
C ASN A 108 2.59 -5.47 -9.44
N TYR A 109 1.92 -5.89 -8.39
CA TYR A 109 2.51 -6.51 -7.20
C TYR A 109 1.55 -7.52 -6.60
N ASN A 110 2.03 -8.72 -6.26
CA ASN A 110 1.19 -9.71 -5.62
C ASN A 110 0.91 -9.32 -4.17
N VAL A 111 -0.30 -8.87 -3.88
CA VAL A 111 -0.75 -8.52 -2.52
C VAL A 111 -1.20 -9.75 -1.72
N MET A 112 -1.06 -10.95 -2.27
CA MET A 112 -1.43 -12.24 -1.64
C MET A 112 -2.90 -12.30 -1.20
N PHE A 113 -3.79 -11.57 -1.89
CA PHE A 113 -5.22 -11.66 -1.63
C PHE A 113 -5.76 -12.97 -2.20
N SER A 114 -6.33 -13.79 -1.31
CA SER A 114 -6.98 -15.08 -1.64
C SER A 114 -8.42 -15.04 -1.11
N PRO A 115 -9.42 -14.95 -2.00
CA PRO A 115 -10.83 -15.01 -1.64
C PRO A 115 -11.25 -16.42 -1.19
#